data_5cb48e45db4d40efe9b5bc3fc1c0bd2a
#
_entry.id   5cb48e45db4d40efe9b5bc3fc1c0bd2a
#
_cell.length_a   1.000
_cell.length_b   1.000
_cell.length_c   1.000
_cell.angle_alpha   90.00
_cell.angle_beta   90.00
_cell.angle_gamma   90.00
#
_symmetry.space_group_name_H-M   'P 1'
#
loop_
_entity.id
_entity.type
_entity.pdbx_description
1 polymer ?
#
loop_
_entity_poly.entity_id
_entity_poly.type
_entity_poly.pdbx_seq_one_letter_code
_entity_poly.pdbx_strand_id
1 'polypeptide(L)'
;MKIDKVKKRDRERTKSKILRAVGEVIEQYGTEKVGVNLIARTAGVNKVLIYRYFESVDGLMEQYVQSGEYTSTLGTEYVDNIPPLESSNRAEALTDLMLTFLNDLRQRKATRDLLRWEIGTGKTILSDARNKMARQIVDKIGDLPDYSDTNALVAFLSAGIYFLTISTDYREEMLDVDLHSDEGWQRIETLIKKIIKNARD
;
A
#
# COMPACT_ATOMS: atom_id res chain seq x y z
N MET A 1 26.60 25.94 16.96
CA MET A 1 25.26 26.09 16.30
C MET A 1 25.25 25.82 14.79
N LYS A 2 26.19 26.31 13.93
CA LYS A 2 26.22 25.96 12.50
C LYS A 2 26.65 24.52 12.20
N ILE A 3 27.62 23.97 12.93
CA ILE A 3 28.19 22.62 12.72
C ILE A 3 27.18 21.53 13.04
N ASP A 4 26.33 21.70 14.05
CA ASP A 4 25.32 20.72 14.42
C ASP A 4 24.17 20.64 13.37
N LYS A 5 23.81 21.79 12.79
CA LYS A 5 22.83 21.84 11.69
C LYS A 5 23.34 21.12 10.43
N VAL A 6 24.63 21.25 10.10
CA VAL A 6 25.24 20.56 8.95
C VAL A 6 25.28 19.05 9.19
N LYS A 7 25.76 18.59 10.35
CA LYS A 7 25.78 17.16 10.71
C LYS A 7 24.38 16.54 10.69
N LYS A 8 23.36 17.26 11.21
CA LYS A 8 21.97 16.78 11.19
C LYS A 8 21.44 16.65 9.76
N ARG A 9 21.72 17.61 8.88
CA ARG A 9 21.32 17.59 7.47
C ARG A 9 21.97 16.43 6.71
N ASP A 10 23.26 16.18 6.94
CA ASP A 10 23.99 15.08 6.30
C ASP A 10 23.48 13.72 6.77
N ARG A 11 23.07 13.61 8.04
CA ARG A 11 22.43 12.41 8.61
C ARG A 11 21.10 12.12 7.91
N GLU A 12 20.22 13.10 7.81
CA GLU A 12 18.90 12.93 7.18
C GLU A 12 19.04 12.60 5.68
N ARG A 13 19.98 13.27 4.99
CA ARG A 13 20.28 12.95 3.58
C ARG A 13 20.75 11.51 3.41
N THR A 14 21.58 11.02 4.35
CA THR A 14 22.06 9.63 4.30
C THR A 14 20.93 8.65 4.60
N LYS A 15 20.05 8.94 5.58
CA LYS A 15 18.87 8.13 5.85
C LYS A 15 17.96 8.01 4.64
N SER A 16 17.59 9.13 4.00
CA SER A 16 16.76 9.12 2.79
C SER A 16 17.42 8.33 1.65
N LYS A 17 18.76 8.41 1.51
CA LYS A 17 19.48 7.62 0.52
C LYS A 17 19.38 6.11 0.79
N ILE A 18 19.45 5.71 2.06
CA ILE A 18 19.31 4.31 2.46
C ILE A 18 17.86 3.83 2.22
N LEU A 19 16.84 4.62 2.60
CA LEU A 19 15.44 4.28 2.40
C LEU A 19 15.10 4.12 0.91
N ARG A 20 15.58 5.01 0.04
CA ARG A 20 15.42 4.83 -1.42
C ARG A 20 16.06 3.55 -1.93
N ALA A 21 17.24 3.20 -1.44
CA ALA A 21 17.89 1.95 -1.81
C ALA A 21 17.10 0.70 -1.34
N VAL A 22 16.33 0.80 -0.24
CA VAL A 22 15.37 -0.26 0.13
C VAL A 22 14.32 -0.43 -0.95
N GLY A 23 13.70 0.67 -1.41
CA GLY A 23 12.72 0.64 -2.49
C GLY A 23 13.28 0.02 -3.78
N GLU A 24 14.46 0.45 -4.21
CA GLU A 24 15.15 -0.10 -5.39
C GLU A 24 15.41 -1.61 -5.25
N VAL A 25 15.82 -2.07 -4.06
CA VAL A 25 16.06 -3.50 -3.79
C VAL A 25 14.75 -4.29 -3.81
N ILE A 26 13.68 -3.77 -3.21
CA ILE A 26 12.38 -4.43 -3.22
C ILE A 26 11.83 -4.53 -4.64
N GLU A 27 11.90 -3.46 -5.40
CA GLU A 27 11.42 -3.41 -6.79
C GLU A 27 12.18 -4.40 -7.69
N GLN A 28 13.49 -4.47 -7.54
CA GLN A 28 14.35 -5.29 -8.40
C GLN A 28 14.43 -6.76 -7.97
N TYR A 29 14.41 -7.05 -6.66
CA TYR A 29 14.73 -8.37 -6.13
C TYR A 29 13.66 -8.94 -5.18
N GLY A 30 12.64 -8.16 -4.81
CA GLY A 30 11.63 -8.53 -3.81
C GLY A 30 12.10 -8.32 -2.35
N THR A 31 11.14 -8.37 -1.43
CA THR A 31 11.40 -8.17 0.01
C THR A 31 12.30 -9.22 0.64
N GLU A 32 12.31 -10.44 0.09
CA GLU A 32 13.14 -11.55 0.57
C GLU A 32 14.65 -11.29 0.42
N LYS A 33 15.03 -10.41 -0.50
CA LYS A 33 16.43 -10.03 -0.74
C LYS A 33 16.85 -8.78 0.04
N VAL A 34 15.94 -8.18 0.80
CA VAL A 34 16.28 -7.03 1.64
C VAL A 34 17.24 -7.46 2.73
N GLY A 35 18.46 -6.96 2.61
CA GLY A 35 19.53 -7.28 3.56
C GLY A 35 20.58 -6.17 3.59
N VAL A 36 21.22 -6.00 4.76
CA VAL A 36 22.15 -4.88 5.04
C VAL A 36 23.23 -4.74 3.97
N ASN A 37 23.81 -5.86 3.51
CA ASN A 37 24.91 -5.82 2.55
C ASN A 37 24.43 -5.33 1.17
N LEU A 38 23.28 -5.79 0.69
CA LEU A 38 22.72 -5.40 -0.58
C LEU A 38 22.30 -3.92 -0.55
N ILE A 39 21.58 -3.52 0.50
CA ILE A 39 21.14 -2.13 0.69
C ILE A 39 22.35 -1.18 0.82
N ALA A 40 23.37 -1.52 1.60
CA ALA A 40 24.58 -0.70 1.74
C ALA A 40 25.29 -0.49 0.39
N ARG A 41 25.37 -1.55 -0.43
CA ARG A 41 25.93 -1.50 -1.78
C ARG A 41 25.09 -0.61 -2.70
N THR A 42 23.79 -0.81 -2.75
CA THR A 42 22.85 -0.02 -3.55
C THR A 42 22.86 1.45 -3.16
N ALA A 43 22.82 1.73 -1.84
CA ALA A 43 22.90 3.07 -1.32
C ALA A 43 24.31 3.71 -1.44
N GLY A 44 25.37 2.95 -1.74
CA GLY A 44 26.75 3.46 -1.75
C GLY A 44 27.17 4.01 -0.38
N VAL A 45 26.82 3.30 0.71
CA VAL A 45 27.16 3.67 2.08
C VAL A 45 27.84 2.52 2.84
N ASN A 46 28.52 2.86 3.95
CA ASN A 46 29.01 1.80 4.83
C ASN A 46 27.84 1.18 5.62
N LYS A 47 27.78 -0.16 5.67
CA LYS A 47 26.76 -0.90 6.42
C LYS A 47 26.64 -0.53 7.90
N VAL A 48 27.72 -0.04 8.52
CA VAL A 48 27.71 0.46 9.91
C VAL A 48 26.72 1.63 10.07
N LEU A 49 26.50 2.44 9.01
CA LEU A 49 25.53 3.53 9.07
C LEU A 49 24.09 3.02 9.10
N ILE A 50 23.80 1.87 8.47
CA ILE A 50 22.49 1.26 8.51
C ILE A 50 22.16 0.86 9.94
N TYR A 51 23.06 0.11 10.60
CA TYR A 51 22.86 -0.25 12.00
C TYR A 51 22.77 0.96 12.93
N ARG A 52 23.60 1.98 12.70
CA ARG A 52 23.57 3.21 13.50
C ARG A 52 22.25 3.97 13.41
N TYR A 53 21.60 3.96 12.23
CA TYR A 53 20.41 4.78 11.99
C TYR A 53 19.10 4.04 12.16
N PHE A 54 19.10 2.73 11.97
CA PHE A 54 17.91 1.90 11.90
C PHE A 54 17.96 0.69 12.85
N GLU A 55 19.08 0.46 13.53
CA GLU A 55 19.33 -0.59 14.51
C GLU A 55 19.33 -2.01 13.91
N SER A 56 18.38 -2.33 13.06
CA SER A 56 18.23 -3.63 12.42
C SER A 56 17.66 -3.52 11.00
N VAL A 57 17.62 -4.63 10.27
CA VAL A 57 16.90 -4.70 8.98
C VAL A 57 15.41 -4.46 9.19
N ASP A 58 14.86 -5.00 10.27
CA ASP A 58 13.44 -4.80 10.61
C ASP A 58 13.14 -3.33 10.90
N GLY A 59 13.96 -2.65 11.71
CA GLY A 59 13.81 -1.22 11.97
C GLY A 59 13.98 -0.36 10.71
N LEU A 60 14.85 -0.80 9.78
CA LEU A 60 14.98 -0.18 8.48
C LEU A 60 13.71 -0.34 7.63
N MET A 61 13.14 -1.54 7.57
CA MET A 61 11.87 -1.80 6.87
C MET A 61 10.71 -1.00 7.47
N GLU A 62 10.65 -0.93 8.79
CA GLU A 62 9.65 -0.12 9.50
C GLU A 62 9.75 1.36 9.12
N GLN A 63 10.95 1.93 9.14
CA GLN A 63 11.13 3.32 8.73
C GLN A 63 10.88 3.54 7.22
N TYR A 64 11.17 2.55 6.37
CA TYR A 64 10.83 2.61 4.96
C TYR A 64 9.31 2.68 4.76
N VAL A 65 8.55 1.82 5.44
CA VAL A 65 7.09 1.85 5.41
C VAL A 65 6.55 3.18 5.95
N GLN A 66 7.09 3.67 7.08
CA GLN A 66 6.67 4.94 7.68
C GLN A 66 7.02 6.17 6.81
N SER A 67 8.08 6.10 6.00
CA SER A 67 8.47 7.20 5.12
C SER A 67 7.46 7.46 3.99
N GLY A 68 6.61 6.47 3.68
CA GLY A 68 5.67 6.55 2.59
C GLY A 68 6.31 6.46 1.20
N GLU A 69 7.61 6.20 1.07
CA GLU A 69 8.30 6.10 -0.23
C GLU A 69 7.79 4.94 -1.11
N TYR A 70 7.04 3.99 -0.52
CA TYR A 70 6.36 2.91 -1.23
C TYR A 70 4.93 3.28 -1.64
N THR A 71 4.44 4.47 -1.28
CA THR A 71 3.01 4.80 -1.34
C THR A 71 2.46 4.74 -2.75
N SER A 72 1.29 4.15 -2.77
CA SER A 72 0.38 4.09 -3.88
C SER A 72 -0.13 5.48 -4.29
N THR A 73 -0.81 5.55 -5.42
CA THR A 73 -1.56 6.71 -5.91
C THR A 73 -2.57 7.24 -4.88
N LEU A 74 -2.96 6.39 -3.89
CA LEU A 74 -3.84 6.72 -2.78
C LEU A 74 -3.05 7.28 -1.58
N GLY A 75 -2.27 8.33 -1.79
CA GLY A 75 -1.58 9.04 -0.72
C GLY A 75 -2.49 10.02 0.03
N THR A 76 -1.93 10.72 1.02
CA THR A 76 -2.66 11.76 1.78
C THR A 76 -3.26 12.84 0.89
N GLU A 77 -2.59 13.19 -0.21
CA GLU A 77 -3.12 14.12 -1.22
C GLU A 77 -4.43 13.63 -1.84
N TYR A 78 -4.59 12.32 -2.06
CA TYR A 78 -5.85 11.77 -2.58
C TYR A 78 -6.98 12.00 -1.58
N VAL A 79 -6.73 11.71 -0.30
CA VAL A 79 -7.71 11.92 0.78
C VAL A 79 -8.11 13.38 0.88
N ASP A 80 -7.13 14.30 0.82
CA ASP A 80 -7.37 15.72 0.98
C ASP A 80 -8.19 16.31 -0.16
N ASN A 81 -8.11 15.74 -1.36
CA ASN A 81 -8.80 16.18 -2.56
C ASN A 81 -10.21 15.58 -2.74
N ILE A 82 -10.67 14.68 -1.85
CA ILE A 82 -12.06 14.19 -1.90
C ILE A 82 -13.00 15.34 -1.53
N PRO A 83 -13.88 15.80 -2.45
CA PRO A 83 -14.82 16.86 -2.15
C PRO A 83 -15.92 16.35 -1.22
N PRO A 84 -16.68 17.25 -0.56
CA PRO A 84 -17.92 16.86 0.11
C PRO A 84 -18.89 16.19 -0.87
N LEU A 85 -19.41 15.02 -0.53
CA LEU A 85 -20.25 14.21 -1.41
C LEU A 85 -21.72 14.24 -0.96
N GLU A 86 -22.62 14.46 -1.92
CA GLU A 86 -24.03 14.18 -1.72
C GLU A 86 -24.27 12.66 -1.63
N SER A 87 -25.31 12.24 -0.93
CA SER A 87 -25.62 10.82 -0.71
C SER A 87 -25.75 10.03 -2.01
N SER A 88 -26.27 10.65 -3.08
CA SER A 88 -26.40 10.07 -4.42
C SER A 88 -25.07 9.71 -5.08
N ASN A 89 -23.99 10.39 -4.73
CA ASN A 89 -22.67 10.23 -5.36
C ASN A 89 -21.70 9.35 -4.55
N ARG A 90 -22.07 8.96 -3.33
CA ARG A 90 -21.20 8.18 -2.43
C ARG A 90 -20.86 6.80 -2.98
N ALA A 91 -21.84 6.09 -3.55
CA ALA A 91 -21.62 4.78 -4.14
C ALA A 91 -20.68 4.84 -5.36
N GLU A 92 -20.78 5.89 -6.16
CA GLU A 92 -19.87 6.11 -7.29
C GLU A 92 -18.45 6.41 -6.80
N ALA A 93 -18.29 7.34 -5.86
CA ALA A 93 -17.00 7.68 -5.28
C ALA A 93 -16.32 6.48 -4.60
N LEU A 94 -17.07 5.65 -3.87
CA LEU A 94 -16.53 4.43 -3.28
C LEU A 94 -16.13 3.41 -4.36
N THR A 95 -16.92 3.30 -5.42
CA THR A 95 -16.59 2.42 -6.55
C THR A 95 -15.27 2.83 -7.19
N ASP A 96 -15.11 4.11 -7.52
CA ASP A 96 -13.90 4.64 -8.15
C ASP A 96 -12.67 4.47 -7.26
N LEU A 97 -12.84 4.65 -5.95
CA LEU A 97 -11.80 4.38 -4.97
C LEU A 97 -11.37 2.90 -4.99
N MET A 98 -12.31 1.96 -4.92
CA MET A 98 -12.01 0.53 -4.89
C MET A 98 -11.33 0.07 -6.19
N LEU A 99 -11.75 0.59 -7.34
CA LEU A 99 -11.13 0.30 -8.63
C LEU A 99 -9.73 0.91 -8.75
N THR A 100 -9.54 2.13 -8.28
CA THR A 100 -8.21 2.76 -8.22
C THR A 100 -7.27 1.94 -7.36
N PHE A 101 -7.73 1.51 -6.19
CA PHE A 101 -6.98 0.67 -5.28
C PHE A 101 -6.61 -0.70 -5.88
N LEU A 102 -7.56 -1.35 -6.54
CA LEU A 102 -7.33 -2.60 -7.27
C LEU A 102 -6.25 -2.44 -8.33
N ASN A 103 -6.37 -1.43 -9.20
CA ASN A 103 -5.44 -1.20 -10.29
C ASN A 103 -4.04 -0.82 -9.80
N ASP A 104 -3.96 -0.02 -8.74
CA ASP A 104 -2.68 0.34 -8.12
C ASP A 104 -1.95 -0.91 -7.60
N LEU A 105 -2.62 -1.81 -6.89
CA LEU A 105 -2.03 -3.05 -6.41
C LEU A 105 -1.62 -4.01 -7.55
N ARG A 106 -2.41 -4.10 -8.61
CA ARG A 106 -2.06 -4.89 -9.80
C ARG A 106 -0.74 -4.43 -10.42
N GLN A 107 -0.53 -3.12 -10.51
CA GLN A 107 0.64 -2.53 -11.16
C GLN A 107 1.90 -2.55 -10.29
N ARG A 108 1.75 -2.57 -8.96
CA ARG A 108 2.87 -2.36 -8.01
C ARG A 108 3.29 -3.65 -7.32
N LYS A 109 4.19 -4.40 -7.96
CA LYS A 109 4.77 -5.60 -7.36
C LYS A 109 5.42 -5.32 -6.00
N ALA A 110 6.15 -4.22 -5.87
CA ALA A 110 6.81 -3.85 -4.61
C ALA A 110 5.80 -3.71 -3.45
N THR A 111 4.61 -3.14 -3.70
CA THR A 111 3.55 -3.04 -2.69
C THR A 111 3.01 -4.42 -2.31
N ARG A 112 2.78 -5.32 -3.28
CA ARG A 112 2.35 -6.71 -2.99
C ARG A 112 3.40 -7.48 -2.21
N ASP A 113 4.69 -7.30 -2.52
CA ASP A 113 5.79 -7.92 -1.79
C ASP A 113 5.87 -7.45 -0.33
N LEU A 114 5.66 -6.15 -0.09
CA LEU A 114 5.57 -5.60 1.26
C LEU A 114 4.38 -6.15 2.05
N LEU A 115 3.22 -6.31 1.40
CA LEU A 115 2.04 -6.92 2.01
C LEU A 115 2.30 -8.37 2.43
N ARG A 116 2.95 -9.17 1.57
CA ARG A 116 3.34 -10.53 1.90
C ARG A 116 4.33 -10.58 3.06
N TRP A 117 5.32 -9.69 3.04
CA TRP A 117 6.28 -9.58 4.13
C TRP A 117 5.60 -9.28 5.46
N GLU A 118 4.65 -8.35 5.48
CA GLU A 118 3.89 -7.98 6.67
C GLU A 118 3.10 -9.17 7.23
N ILE A 119 2.35 -9.86 6.36
CA ILE A 119 1.58 -11.05 6.74
C ILE A 119 2.52 -12.15 7.27
N GLY A 120 3.64 -12.39 6.60
CA GLY A 120 4.60 -13.44 6.97
C GLY A 120 5.35 -13.15 8.27
N THR A 121 5.53 -11.87 8.63
CA THR A 121 6.23 -11.47 9.86
C THR A 121 5.31 -11.14 11.03
N GLY A 122 3.99 -11.06 10.79
CA GLY A 122 3.01 -10.65 11.80
C GLY A 122 3.12 -9.17 12.22
N LYS A 123 3.79 -8.35 11.41
CA LYS A 123 3.91 -6.90 11.66
C LYS A 123 2.70 -6.17 11.09
N THR A 124 2.28 -5.07 11.71
CA THR A 124 1.05 -4.35 11.35
C THR A 124 1.29 -2.90 10.88
N ILE A 125 2.55 -2.50 10.71
CA ILE A 125 2.91 -1.08 10.44
C ILE A 125 2.27 -0.58 9.16
N LEU A 126 2.35 -1.38 8.10
CA LEU A 126 1.75 -1.06 6.81
C LEU A 126 0.22 -1.14 6.87
N SER A 127 -0.31 -2.16 7.56
CA SER A 127 -1.74 -2.34 7.79
C SER A 127 -2.33 -1.20 8.62
N ASP A 128 -1.62 -0.74 9.66
CA ASP A 128 -2.08 0.36 10.51
C ASP A 128 -2.13 1.68 9.73
N ALA A 129 -1.10 1.97 8.92
CA ALA A 129 -1.09 3.16 8.07
C ALA A 129 -2.22 3.15 7.04
N ARG A 130 -2.45 2.00 6.39
CA ARG A 130 -3.55 1.82 5.43
C ARG A 130 -4.92 1.90 6.10
N ASN A 131 -5.08 1.27 7.25
CA ASN A 131 -6.32 1.32 8.02
C ASN A 131 -6.70 2.75 8.40
N LYS A 132 -5.71 3.54 8.85
CA LYS A 132 -5.92 4.95 9.15
C LYS A 132 -6.38 5.73 7.91
N MET A 133 -5.73 5.52 6.78
CA MET A 133 -6.09 6.17 5.52
C MET A 133 -7.48 5.74 5.05
N ALA A 134 -7.78 4.43 5.05
CA ALA A 134 -9.09 3.90 4.66
C ALA A 134 -10.22 4.51 5.50
N ARG A 135 -10.04 4.63 6.82
CA ARG A 135 -11.00 5.31 7.70
C ARG A 135 -11.22 6.76 7.29
N GLN A 136 -10.14 7.53 7.07
CA GLN A 136 -10.26 8.93 6.64
C GLN A 136 -11.03 9.08 5.33
N ILE A 137 -10.85 8.15 4.39
CA ILE A 137 -11.56 8.13 3.12
C ILE A 137 -13.04 7.81 3.34
N VAL A 138 -13.35 6.75 4.10
CA VAL A 138 -14.74 6.36 4.39
C VAL A 138 -15.46 7.47 5.16
N ASP A 139 -14.81 8.10 6.13
CA ASP A 139 -15.36 9.25 6.87
C ASP A 139 -15.72 10.42 5.93
N LYS A 140 -14.91 10.66 4.90
CA LYS A 140 -15.19 11.72 3.90
C LYS A 140 -16.27 11.35 2.90
N ILE A 141 -16.31 10.10 2.46
CA ILE A 141 -17.36 9.60 1.55
C ILE A 141 -18.69 9.55 2.31
N GLY A 142 -18.66 9.16 3.58
CA GLY A 142 -19.83 8.95 4.43
C GLY A 142 -20.52 7.62 4.18
N ASP A 143 -21.49 7.29 5.03
CA ASP A 143 -22.20 6.01 4.95
C ASP A 143 -23.01 5.88 3.67
N LEU A 144 -22.96 4.69 3.07
CA LEU A 144 -23.82 4.33 1.95
C LEU A 144 -25.23 4.09 2.45
N PRO A 145 -26.26 4.73 1.84
CA PRO A 145 -27.65 4.65 2.33
C PRO A 145 -28.22 3.22 2.38
N ASP A 146 -27.73 2.37 1.47
CA ASP A 146 -28.24 1.02 1.25
C ASP A 146 -27.46 -0.05 2.04
N TYR A 147 -26.47 0.34 2.84
CA TYR A 147 -25.65 -0.57 3.66
C TYR A 147 -25.76 -0.22 5.14
N SER A 148 -25.94 -1.24 5.97
CA SER A 148 -25.95 -1.08 7.42
C SER A 148 -24.58 -0.76 8.03
N ASP A 149 -23.50 -1.09 7.31
CA ASP A 149 -22.12 -0.91 7.75
C ASP A 149 -21.18 -0.74 6.55
N THR A 150 -20.93 0.50 6.15
CA THR A 150 -20.01 0.84 5.06
C THR A 150 -18.56 0.45 5.39
N ASN A 151 -18.15 0.51 6.67
CA ASN A 151 -16.79 0.11 7.06
C ASN A 151 -16.59 -1.39 6.87
N ALA A 152 -17.57 -2.23 7.25
CA ALA A 152 -17.50 -3.67 7.04
C ALA A 152 -17.44 -4.02 5.54
N LEU A 153 -18.23 -3.34 4.71
CA LEU A 153 -18.19 -3.49 3.25
C LEU A 153 -16.80 -3.18 2.70
N VAL A 154 -16.23 -2.02 3.06
CA VAL A 154 -14.90 -1.60 2.59
C VAL A 154 -13.82 -2.56 3.06
N ALA A 155 -13.89 -3.02 4.32
CA ALA A 155 -12.95 -4.00 4.85
C ALA A 155 -13.00 -5.32 4.07
N PHE A 156 -14.20 -5.83 3.79
CA PHE A 156 -14.40 -7.07 3.02
C PHE A 156 -13.88 -6.96 1.58
N LEU A 157 -14.25 -5.89 0.87
CA LEU A 157 -13.76 -5.64 -0.49
C LEU A 157 -12.25 -5.48 -0.53
N SER A 158 -11.68 -4.72 0.41
CA SER A 158 -10.23 -4.52 0.51
C SER A 158 -9.50 -5.84 0.75
N ALA A 159 -10.00 -6.69 1.65
CA ALA A 159 -9.42 -8.01 1.91
C ALA A 159 -9.43 -8.90 0.65
N GLY A 160 -10.52 -8.90 -0.11
CA GLY A 160 -10.63 -9.62 -1.39
C GLY A 160 -9.63 -9.09 -2.42
N ILE A 161 -9.53 -7.77 -2.59
CA ILE A 161 -8.57 -7.11 -3.49
C ILE A 161 -7.13 -7.47 -3.10
N TYR A 162 -6.77 -7.38 -1.81
CA TYR A 162 -5.44 -7.77 -1.34
C TYR A 162 -5.13 -9.21 -1.66
N PHE A 163 -6.03 -10.12 -1.30
CA PHE A 163 -5.78 -11.54 -1.50
C PHE A 163 -5.63 -11.91 -2.97
N LEU A 164 -6.51 -11.42 -3.84
CA LEU A 164 -6.46 -11.68 -5.28
C LEU A 164 -5.20 -11.11 -5.91
N THR A 165 -4.85 -9.86 -5.61
CA THR A 165 -3.67 -9.21 -6.20
C THR A 165 -2.36 -9.83 -5.71
N ILE A 166 -2.25 -10.23 -4.44
CA ILE A 166 -1.09 -10.98 -3.95
C ILE A 166 -1.00 -12.35 -4.60
N SER A 167 -2.15 -12.98 -4.89
CA SER A 167 -2.20 -14.32 -5.49
C SER A 167 -1.66 -14.37 -6.91
N THR A 168 -1.68 -13.26 -7.66
CA THR A 168 -1.12 -13.22 -9.04
C THR A 168 0.35 -13.61 -9.13
N ASP A 169 1.09 -13.46 -8.05
CA ASP A 169 2.53 -13.75 -8.07
C ASP A 169 2.85 -15.26 -7.95
N TYR A 170 1.83 -16.12 -7.69
CA TYR A 170 2.02 -17.57 -7.50
C TYR A 170 0.83 -18.43 -7.98
N ARG A 171 -0.21 -17.83 -8.54
CA ARG A 171 -1.37 -18.53 -9.10
C ARG A 171 -1.78 -17.89 -10.43
N GLU A 172 -2.13 -18.73 -11.39
CA GLU A 172 -2.66 -18.27 -12.68
C GLU A 172 -4.14 -17.96 -12.58
N GLU A 173 -4.89 -18.77 -11.82
CA GLU A 173 -6.35 -18.64 -11.70
C GLU A 173 -6.88 -18.88 -10.28
N MET A 174 -8.10 -18.41 -10.03
CA MET A 174 -8.88 -18.71 -8.84
C MET A 174 -10.37 -18.85 -9.23
N LEU A 175 -10.94 -20.05 -9.03
CA LEU A 175 -12.35 -20.33 -9.37
C LEU A 175 -12.69 -19.87 -10.81
N ASP A 176 -11.93 -20.33 -11.79
CA ASP A 176 -12.06 -19.97 -13.21
C ASP A 176 -11.94 -18.46 -13.51
N VAL A 177 -11.35 -17.69 -12.60
CA VAL A 177 -10.95 -16.29 -12.85
C VAL A 177 -9.45 -16.27 -13.10
N ASP A 178 -9.08 -16.02 -14.36
CA ASP A 178 -7.68 -15.85 -14.75
C ASP A 178 -7.14 -14.54 -14.18
N LEU A 179 -6.17 -14.65 -13.25
CA LEU A 179 -5.57 -13.50 -12.57
C LEU A 179 -4.46 -12.82 -13.40
N HIS A 180 -4.09 -13.38 -14.55
CA HIS A 180 -3.10 -12.83 -15.46
C HIS A 180 -3.70 -12.15 -16.69
N SER A 181 -5.02 -12.28 -16.90
CA SER A 181 -5.72 -11.66 -18.02
C SER A 181 -6.53 -10.42 -17.61
N ASP A 182 -6.66 -9.48 -18.51
CA ASP A 182 -7.54 -8.32 -18.31
C ASP A 182 -9.01 -8.72 -18.23
N GLU A 183 -9.42 -9.80 -18.93
CA GLU A 183 -10.77 -10.34 -18.88
C GLU A 183 -11.12 -10.85 -17.47
N GLY A 184 -10.22 -11.59 -16.84
CA GLY A 184 -10.39 -12.06 -15.46
C GLY A 184 -10.56 -10.91 -14.48
N TRP A 185 -9.72 -9.88 -14.58
CA TRP A 185 -9.84 -8.70 -13.73
C TRP A 185 -11.10 -7.89 -14.02
N GLN A 186 -11.55 -7.78 -15.24
CA GLN A 186 -12.81 -7.13 -15.59
C GLN A 186 -14.03 -7.80 -14.93
N ARG A 187 -14.01 -9.12 -14.75
CA ARG A 187 -15.03 -9.84 -13.97
C ARG A 187 -15.05 -9.39 -12.52
N ILE A 188 -13.87 -9.23 -11.87
CA ILE A 188 -13.73 -8.74 -10.50
C ILE A 188 -14.20 -7.28 -10.38
N GLU A 189 -13.76 -6.40 -11.29
CA GLU A 189 -14.21 -5.00 -11.32
C GLU A 189 -15.72 -4.86 -11.46
N THR A 190 -16.31 -5.68 -12.34
CA THR A 190 -17.76 -5.71 -12.55
C THR A 190 -18.48 -6.14 -11.27
N LEU A 191 -17.94 -7.14 -10.56
CA LEU A 191 -18.49 -7.59 -9.28
C LEU A 191 -18.41 -6.50 -8.21
N ILE A 192 -17.28 -5.81 -8.09
CA ILE A 192 -17.10 -4.68 -7.14
C ILE A 192 -18.15 -3.59 -7.43
N LYS A 193 -18.31 -3.21 -8.70
CA LYS A 193 -19.32 -2.23 -9.13
C LYS A 193 -20.73 -2.65 -8.75
N LYS A 194 -21.07 -3.92 -8.97
CA LYS A 194 -22.39 -4.47 -8.61
C LYS A 194 -22.61 -4.49 -7.11
N ILE A 195 -21.64 -4.97 -6.33
CA ILE A 195 -21.76 -5.01 -4.88
C ILE A 195 -22.02 -3.60 -4.34
N ILE A 196 -21.27 -2.58 -4.75
CA ILE A 196 -21.40 -1.24 -4.20
C ILE A 196 -22.69 -0.53 -4.66
N LYS A 197 -23.14 -0.78 -5.91
CA LYS A 197 -24.29 -0.07 -6.50
C LYS A 197 -25.63 -0.78 -6.32
N ASN A 198 -25.65 -2.11 -6.15
CA ASN A 198 -26.88 -2.92 -6.17
C ASN A 198 -27.33 -3.41 -4.79
N ALA A 199 -27.07 -2.68 -3.74
CA ALA A 199 -27.63 -2.98 -2.40
C ALA A 199 -29.15 -2.79 -2.30
N ARG A 200 -29.84 -2.58 -3.44
CA ARG A 200 -31.27 -2.24 -3.50
C ARG A 200 -32.20 -3.37 -3.90
N ASP A 201 -31.68 -4.60 -4.11
CA ASP A 201 -32.55 -5.75 -4.45
C ASP A 201 -32.63 -6.77 -3.32
#